data_0a1aaae550daee9b561eca6d8e50a39c
#
_entry.id   0a1aaae550daee9b561eca6d8e50a39c
#
_cell.length_a   1.000
_cell.length_b   1.000
_cell.length_c   1.000
_cell.angle_alpha   90.00
_cell.angle_beta   90.00
_cell.angle_gamma   90.00
#
_symmetry.space_group_name_H-M   'P 1'
#
loop_
_entity.id
_entity.type
_entity.pdbx_description
1 polymer ?
#
loop_
_entity_poly.entity_id
_entity_poly.type
_entity_poly.pdbx_seq_one_letter_code
_entity_poly.pdbx_strand_id
1 'polypeptide(L)'
;MDYIEELKNRPIQIENFLSIENAEKVYNIIDNQQNWNISSNYNQSYDYEKTKFNEGKFSYWYKSIENLDLINSLLRILNFEFELSRLLNDKLFVPQSMFISKYTMGDFLSPHGDNVFNRKYAFIYNLTKNVEENKGGCLHFIDGDRNITHKLLPKFNSLNIFDVVNTKDMHFVSEITDPDYKRYSICGWIVETDSKMKSKSTLI
;
A
#
# COMPACT_ATOMS: atom_id res chain seq x y z
N MET A 1 -22.37 -2.21 -4.28
CA MET A 1 -21.28 -3.21 -4.50
C MET A 1 -20.79 -3.58 -3.12
N ASP A 2 -20.68 -4.86 -2.80
CA ASP A 2 -20.18 -5.33 -1.51
C ASP A 2 -18.67 -5.64 -1.66
N TYR A 3 -17.86 -4.67 -1.31
CA TYR A 3 -16.41 -4.81 -1.41
C TYR A 3 -15.83 -5.86 -0.46
N ILE A 4 -16.49 -6.13 0.67
CA ILE A 4 -16.03 -7.14 1.63
C ILE A 4 -16.12 -8.53 1.00
N GLU A 5 -17.22 -8.82 0.29
CA GLU A 5 -17.37 -10.11 -0.40
C GLU A 5 -16.37 -10.24 -1.57
N GLU A 6 -16.14 -9.15 -2.29
CA GLU A 6 -15.19 -9.13 -3.39
C GLU A 6 -13.74 -9.35 -2.91
N LEU A 7 -13.35 -8.73 -1.78
CA LEU A 7 -12.03 -8.85 -1.16
C LEU A 7 -11.65 -10.28 -0.75
N LYS A 8 -12.63 -11.16 -0.51
CA LYS A 8 -12.36 -12.57 -0.23
C LYS A 8 -11.75 -13.31 -1.43
N ASN A 9 -11.97 -12.80 -2.63
CA ASN A 9 -11.64 -13.48 -3.87
C ASN A 9 -10.49 -12.83 -4.65
N ARG A 10 -10.29 -11.51 -4.48
CA ARG A 10 -9.28 -10.77 -5.25
C ARG A 10 -8.89 -9.44 -4.61
N PRO A 11 -7.71 -8.89 -4.94
CA PRO A 11 -7.40 -7.50 -4.64
C PRO A 11 -8.32 -6.55 -5.40
N ILE A 12 -8.64 -5.40 -4.80
CA ILE A 12 -9.52 -4.38 -5.38
C ILE A 12 -8.72 -3.10 -5.58
N GLN A 13 -8.95 -2.43 -6.71
CA GLN A 13 -8.52 -1.06 -6.94
C GLN A 13 -9.72 -0.16 -7.13
N ILE A 14 -9.82 0.89 -6.32
CA ILE A 14 -10.88 1.90 -6.39
C ILE A 14 -10.25 3.20 -6.89
N GLU A 15 -10.62 3.60 -8.09
CA GLU A 15 -10.15 4.85 -8.70
C GLU A 15 -11.01 6.03 -8.18
N ASN A 16 -10.41 7.22 -8.14
CA ASN A 16 -11.03 8.45 -7.62
C ASN A 16 -11.64 8.25 -6.22
N PHE A 17 -10.87 7.55 -5.38
CA PHE A 17 -11.35 7.12 -4.05
C PHE A 17 -11.71 8.29 -3.15
N LEU A 18 -10.93 9.38 -3.19
CA LEU A 18 -11.12 10.56 -2.37
C LEU A 18 -11.35 11.82 -3.22
N SER A 19 -11.60 12.96 -2.56
CA SER A 19 -11.67 14.25 -3.24
C SER A 19 -10.38 14.54 -3.99
N ILE A 20 -10.48 14.88 -5.27
CA ILE A 20 -9.33 15.19 -6.12
C ILE A 20 -8.54 16.40 -5.55
N GLU A 21 -9.24 17.41 -5.03
CA GLU A 21 -8.61 18.59 -4.41
C GLU A 21 -7.76 18.20 -3.20
N ASN A 22 -8.28 17.33 -2.34
CA ASN A 22 -7.56 16.85 -1.17
C ASN A 22 -6.39 15.93 -1.56
N ALA A 23 -6.57 15.07 -2.56
CA ALA A 23 -5.51 14.23 -3.10
C ALA A 23 -4.35 15.07 -3.66
N GLU A 24 -4.64 16.14 -4.41
CA GLU A 24 -3.64 17.08 -4.91
C GLU A 24 -2.91 17.82 -3.78
N LYS A 25 -3.62 18.26 -2.77
CA LYS A 25 -3.03 18.86 -1.57
C LYS A 25 -2.01 17.92 -0.91
N VAL A 26 -2.42 16.68 -0.67
CA VAL A 26 -1.58 15.67 -0.02
C VAL A 26 -0.40 15.29 -0.88
N TYR A 27 -0.60 15.12 -2.19
CA TYR A 27 0.49 14.91 -3.14
C TYR A 27 1.55 16.00 -3.03
N ASN A 28 1.15 17.28 -3.05
CA ASN A 28 2.09 18.40 -2.98
C ASN A 28 2.86 18.42 -1.65
N ILE A 29 2.23 18.06 -0.53
CA ILE A 29 2.91 17.95 0.75
C ILE A 29 3.96 16.84 0.70
N ILE A 30 3.62 15.68 0.12
CA ILE A 30 4.52 14.51 0.05
C ILE A 30 5.68 14.77 -0.92
N ASP A 31 5.42 15.33 -2.10
CA ASP A 31 6.46 15.58 -3.12
C ASP A 31 7.51 16.59 -2.63
N ASN A 32 7.12 17.51 -1.76
CA ASN A 32 8.01 18.50 -1.13
C ASN A 32 8.76 17.98 0.11
N GLN A 33 8.53 16.74 0.55
CA GLN A 33 9.27 16.18 1.69
C GLN A 33 10.74 15.94 1.35
N GLN A 34 11.63 16.34 2.27
CA GLN A 34 13.08 16.15 2.12
C GLN A 34 13.64 15.02 2.99
N ASN A 35 12.99 14.74 4.11
CA ASN A 35 13.48 13.80 5.11
C ASN A 35 12.97 12.37 4.86
N TRP A 36 13.53 11.73 3.84
CA TRP A 36 13.21 10.35 3.50
C TRP A 36 14.23 9.39 4.10
N ASN A 37 13.75 8.39 4.83
CA ASN A 37 14.58 7.28 5.28
C ASN A 37 14.70 6.24 4.18
N ILE A 38 15.89 5.65 4.03
CA ILE A 38 16.07 4.49 3.16
C ILE A 38 15.60 3.27 3.92
N SER A 39 14.58 2.61 3.39
CA SER A 39 14.13 1.29 3.84
C SER A 39 14.70 0.25 2.90
N SER A 40 15.60 -0.58 3.39
CA SER A 40 16.27 -1.58 2.56
C SER A 40 16.57 -2.86 3.32
N ASN A 41 16.41 -3.97 2.63
CA ASN A 41 16.96 -5.27 2.99
C ASN A 41 17.48 -5.91 1.70
N TYR A 42 18.75 -5.66 1.39
CA TYR A 42 19.34 -6.07 0.13
C TYR A 42 20.21 -7.30 0.35
N ASN A 43 19.66 -8.46 0.11
CA ASN A 43 20.39 -9.72 0.12
C ASN A 43 20.78 -10.15 -1.30
N GLN A 44 21.79 -9.48 -1.86
CA GLN A 44 22.40 -9.76 -3.18
C GLN A 44 21.51 -9.42 -4.40
N SER A 45 22.16 -8.95 -5.46
CA SER A 45 21.65 -8.49 -6.74
C SER A 45 20.21 -8.95 -7.08
N TYR A 46 19.26 -8.05 -6.86
CA TYR A 46 17.89 -8.24 -7.29
C TYR A 46 17.90 -8.13 -8.82
N ASP A 47 17.77 -9.25 -9.46
CA ASP A 47 17.44 -9.35 -10.88
C ASP A 47 16.01 -9.83 -10.92
N TYR A 48 15.08 -8.96 -11.28
CA TYR A 48 13.64 -9.25 -11.30
C TYR A 48 13.32 -10.54 -12.06
N GLU A 49 13.98 -10.77 -13.20
CA GLU A 49 13.76 -11.97 -14.00
C GLU A 49 14.32 -13.23 -13.33
N LYS A 50 15.43 -13.10 -12.61
CA LYS A 50 16.11 -14.21 -11.94
C LYS A 50 15.68 -14.40 -10.49
N THR A 51 15.36 -13.30 -9.79
CA THR A 51 14.96 -13.34 -8.38
C THR A 51 13.45 -13.35 -8.18
N LYS A 52 12.69 -13.23 -9.27
CA LYS A 52 11.24 -13.41 -9.28
C LYS A 52 10.77 -14.52 -8.33
N PHE A 53 11.70 -15.45 -8.00
CA PHE A 53 11.38 -16.64 -7.24
C PHE A 53 12.52 -17.21 -6.40
N ASN A 54 13.49 -16.42 -5.98
CA ASN A 54 14.48 -16.89 -5.02
C ASN A 54 13.81 -17.15 -3.67
N GLU A 55 13.52 -18.41 -3.42
CA GLU A 55 12.90 -18.89 -2.20
C GLU A 55 13.66 -18.39 -0.97
N GLY A 56 12.93 -17.69 -0.09
CA GLY A 56 13.39 -17.34 1.24
C GLY A 56 14.18 -16.05 1.39
N LYS A 57 14.35 -15.23 0.35
CA LYS A 57 15.06 -13.95 0.49
C LYS A 57 14.14 -12.78 0.17
N PHE A 58 13.51 -12.24 1.20
CA PHE A 58 12.77 -10.98 1.12
C PHE A 58 13.76 -9.83 0.92
N SER A 59 13.70 -9.16 -0.22
CA SER A 59 14.55 -8.03 -0.58
C SER A 59 13.72 -6.83 -0.96
N TYR A 60 14.13 -5.65 -0.53
CA TYR A 60 13.48 -4.41 -0.88
C TYR A 60 14.44 -3.23 -0.83
N TRP A 61 14.13 -2.21 -1.63
CA TRP A 61 14.79 -0.92 -1.59
C TRP A 61 13.77 0.15 -1.98
N TYR A 62 13.46 1.04 -1.07
CA TYR A 62 12.60 2.21 -1.31
C TYR A 62 12.82 3.24 -0.22
N LYS A 63 12.18 4.39 -0.32
CA LYS A 63 12.26 5.46 0.66
C LYS A 63 10.95 5.56 1.43
N SER A 64 11.02 5.76 2.75
CA SER A 64 9.84 5.85 3.61
C SER A 64 9.88 7.01 4.59
N ILE A 65 8.70 7.39 5.04
CA ILE A 65 8.48 8.29 6.18
C ILE A 65 7.48 7.60 7.11
N GLU A 66 7.88 7.39 8.37
CA GLU A 66 7.07 6.76 9.43
C GLU A 66 6.63 7.76 10.50
N ASN A 67 6.66 9.05 10.18
CA ASN A 67 6.23 10.12 11.09
C ASN A 67 4.70 10.10 11.23
N LEU A 68 4.21 9.62 12.38
CA LEU A 68 2.78 9.45 12.64
C LEU A 68 2.01 10.77 12.65
N ASP A 69 2.60 11.87 13.12
CA ASP A 69 1.92 13.18 13.14
C ASP A 69 1.69 13.69 11.72
N LEU A 70 2.69 13.55 10.86
CA LEU A 70 2.55 13.88 9.45
C LEU A 70 1.47 12.98 8.80
N ILE A 71 1.56 11.67 8.97
CA ILE A 71 0.62 10.71 8.37
C ILE A 71 -0.81 11.02 8.83
N ASN A 72 -1.03 11.18 10.13
CA ASN A 72 -2.34 11.49 10.68
C ASN A 72 -2.89 12.82 10.15
N SER A 73 -2.02 13.83 9.95
CA SER A 73 -2.42 15.10 9.35
C SER A 73 -2.87 14.94 7.90
N LEU A 74 -2.14 14.13 7.10
CA LEU A 74 -2.51 13.82 5.72
C LEU A 74 -3.82 13.04 5.65
N LEU A 75 -4.00 12.03 6.50
CA LEU A 75 -5.23 11.24 6.54
C LEU A 75 -6.46 12.06 6.93
N ARG A 76 -6.30 13.07 7.82
CA ARG A 76 -7.38 14.03 8.13
C ARG A 76 -7.73 14.90 6.93
N ILE A 77 -6.74 15.43 6.20
CA ILE A 77 -6.98 16.21 4.97
C ILE A 77 -7.79 15.35 3.97
N LEU A 78 -7.46 14.08 3.88
CA LEU A 78 -8.10 13.12 2.97
C LEU A 78 -9.48 12.66 3.47
N ASN A 79 -9.82 12.87 4.73
CA ASN A 79 -10.99 12.23 5.37
C ASN A 79 -10.96 10.69 5.25
N PHE A 80 -9.75 10.13 5.28
CA PHE A 80 -9.44 8.76 4.86
C PHE A 80 -10.17 7.70 5.69
N GLU A 81 -10.16 7.84 7.02
CA GLU A 81 -10.79 6.85 7.91
C GLU A 81 -12.29 6.77 7.71
N PHE A 82 -12.94 7.91 7.46
CA PHE A 82 -14.39 7.95 7.19
C PHE A 82 -14.72 7.23 5.87
N GLU A 83 -13.98 7.52 4.80
CA GLU A 83 -14.22 6.89 3.49
C GLU A 83 -13.87 5.39 3.51
N LEU A 84 -12.82 5.01 4.23
CA LEU A 84 -12.45 3.61 4.42
C LEU A 84 -13.52 2.84 5.21
N SER A 85 -14.03 3.44 6.29
CA SER A 85 -15.11 2.85 7.10
C SER A 85 -16.40 2.65 6.28
N ARG A 86 -16.69 3.63 5.42
CA ARG A 86 -17.85 3.56 4.50
C ARG A 86 -17.68 2.46 3.46
N LEU A 87 -16.46 2.29 2.95
CA LEU A 87 -16.11 1.25 1.98
C LEU A 87 -16.30 -0.16 2.55
N LEU A 88 -15.85 -0.36 3.78
CA LEU A 88 -15.81 -1.67 4.41
C LEU A 88 -17.09 -2.03 5.17
N ASN A 89 -18.09 -1.15 5.20
CA ASN A 89 -19.35 -1.34 5.95
C ASN A 89 -19.16 -1.77 7.41
N ASP A 90 -17.98 -1.52 7.99
CA ASP A 90 -17.63 -1.99 9.31
C ASP A 90 -16.94 -0.88 10.12
N LYS A 91 -17.50 -0.62 11.29
CA LYS A 91 -17.02 0.40 12.22
C LYS A 91 -15.88 -0.09 13.12
N LEU A 92 -15.50 -1.35 12.99
CA LEU A 92 -14.51 -2.01 13.86
C LEU A 92 -13.12 -2.09 13.23
N PHE A 93 -12.95 -1.64 11.98
CA PHE A 93 -11.67 -1.64 11.29
C PHE A 93 -10.88 -0.36 11.55
N VAL A 94 -9.61 -0.49 11.91
CA VAL A 94 -8.71 0.63 12.20
C VAL A 94 -7.41 0.50 11.42
N PRO A 95 -6.97 1.56 10.71
CA PRO A 95 -5.64 1.58 10.10
C PRO A 95 -4.54 1.51 11.16
N GLN A 96 -3.50 0.70 10.89
CA GLN A 96 -2.32 0.57 11.75
C GLN A 96 -1.03 0.50 10.93
N SER A 97 0.10 0.76 11.62
CA SER A 97 1.45 0.64 11.07
C SER A 97 1.61 1.36 9.73
N MET A 98 1.08 2.58 9.66
CA MET A 98 1.06 3.37 8.43
C MET A 98 2.40 4.03 8.14
N PHE A 99 2.74 4.12 6.88
CA PHE A 99 3.92 4.82 6.39
C PHE A 99 3.68 5.43 5.00
N ILE A 100 4.45 6.46 4.68
CA ILE A 100 4.49 7.02 3.33
C ILE A 100 5.65 6.36 2.61
N SER A 101 5.43 5.84 1.42
CA SER A 101 6.48 5.26 0.58
C SER A 101 6.74 6.10 -0.67
N LYS A 102 8.00 6.13 -1.07
CA LYS A 102 8.48 6.73 -2.32
C LYS A 102 9.40 5.75 -3.02
N TYR A 103 9.07 5.43 -4.26
CA TYR A 103 9.91 4.64 -5.15
C TYR A 103 10.40 5.52 -6.28
N THR A 104 11.68 5.42 -6.59
CA THR A 104 12.37 6.07 -7.70
C THR A 104 13.15 5.02 -8.49
N MET A 105 13.83 5.39 -9.58
CA MET A 105 14.61 4.45 -10.39
C MET A 105 15.45 3.50 -9.55
N GLY A 106 15.33 2.20 -9.79
CA GLY A 106 16.00 1.12 -9.07
C GLY A 106 15.29 0.67 -7.79
N ASP A 107 14.25 1.37 -7.33
CA ASP A 107 13.52 1.01 -6.11
C ASP A 107 12.47 -0.10 -6.41
N PHE A 108 12.33 -1.07 -5.51
CA PHE A 108 11.46 -2.24 -5.65
C PHE A 108 11.05 -2.84 -4.30
N LEU A 109 10.11 -3.79 -4.34
CA LEU A 109 9.73 -4.63 -3.20
C LEU A 109 9.49 -6.05 -3.71
N SER A 110 10.30 -7.02 -3.26
CA SER A 110 10.23 -8.42 -3.72
C SER A 110 8.96 -9.14 -3.23
N PRO A 111 8.61 -10.29 -3.82
CA PRO A 111 7.46 -11.09 -3.41
C PRO A 111 7.46 -11.44 -1.92
N HIS A 112 6.36 -11.13 -1.25
CA HIS A 112 6.15 -11.40 0.18
C HIS A 112 4.66 -11.53 0.49
N GLY A 113 4.35 -12.03 1.67
CA GLY A 113 3.01 -12.06 2.24
C GLY A 113 2.93 -11.15 3.47
N ASP A 114 1.76 -10.56 3.69
CA ASP A 114 1.48 -9.65 4.80
C ASP A 114 0.71 -10.28 5.96
N ASN A 115 0.55 -11.62 5.93
CA ASN A 115 -0.18 -12.34 6.97
C ASN A 115 0.61 -12.34 8.29
N VAL A 116 0.42 -11.28 9.07
CA VAL A 116 0.98 -11.07 10.41
C VAL A 116 -0.18 -10.87 11.37
N PHE A 117 0.03 -11.26 12.63
CA PHE A 117 -0.97 -11.21 13.69
C PHE A 117 -1.84 -9.94 13.68
N ASN A 118 -3.16 -10.12 13.72
CA ASN A 118 -4.22 -9.08 13.72
C ASN A 118 -4.40 -8.26 12.44
N ARG A 119 -3.60 -8.43 11.41
CA ARG A 119 -3.84 -7.78 10.11
C ARG A 119 -4.97 -8.49 9.38
N LYS A 120 -5.95 -7.74 8.91
CA LYS A 120 -7.06 -8.27 8.11
C LYS A 120 -6.92 -7.90 6.65
N TYR A 121 -6.69 -6.63 6.37
CA TYR A 121 -6.45 -6.13 5.03
C TYR A 121 -5.17 -5.31 4.99
N ALA A 122 -4.49 -5.31 3.85
CA ALA A 122 -3.50 -4.30 3.53
C ALA A 122 -4.14 -3.24 2.63
N PHE A 123 -3.71 -2.00 2.76
CA PHE A 123 -4.14 -0.93 1.89
C PHE A 123 -2.95 -0.12 1.36
N ILE A 124 -3.10 0.36 0.12
CA ILE A 124 -2.13 1.24 -0.54
C ILE A 124 -2.94 2.35 -1.21
N TYR A 125 -2.91 3.55 -0.63
CA TYR A 125 -3.47 4.74 -1.25
C TYR A 125 -2.44 5.39 -2.15
N ASN A 126 -2.66 5.32 -3.46
CA ASN A 126 -1.70 5.75 -4.47
C ASN A 126 -1.86 7.25 -4.80
N LEU A 127 -0.72 7.92 -4.84
CA LEU A 127 -0.59 9.33 -5.17
C LEU A 127 0.42 9.56 -6.31
N THR A 128 0.51 8.63 -7.22
CA THR A 128 1.49 8.63 -8.31
C THR A 128 0.91 9.29 -9.54
N LYS A 129 1.61 10.30 -10.09
CA LYS A 129 1.24 10.97 -11.33
C LYS A 129 2.00 10.38 -12.53
N ASN A 130 1.49 10.61 -13.75
CA ASN A 130 2.10 10.18 -15.01
C ASN A 130 2.38 8.66 -15.05
N VAL A 131 1.40 7.89 -14.59
CA VAL A 131 1.49 6.44 -14.50
C VAL A 131 1.48 5.82 -15.89
N GLU A 132 2.55 5.07 -16.19
CA GLU A 132 2.67 4.25 -17.40
C GLU A 132 3.20 2.86 -17.00
N GLU A 133 2.67 1.83 -17.62
CA GLU A 133 2.98 0.45 -17.26
C GLU A 133 4.47 0.09 -17.43
N ASN A 134 5.10 0.63 -18.47
CA ASN A 134 6.50 0.41 -18.81
C ASN A 134 7.50 1.11 -17.88
N LYS A 135 7.04 2.01 -16.99
CA LYS A 135 7.89 2.69 -15.99
C LYS A 135 8.14 1.87 -14.74
N GLY A 136 7.47 0.75 -14.59
CA GLY A 136 7.53 -0.07 -13.38
C GLY A 136 6.65 0.44 -12.23
N GLY A 137 6.92 -0.01 -11.01
CA GLY A 137 6.17 0.39 -9.82
C GLY A 137 4.76 -0.20 -9.71
N CYS A 138 4.40 -1.17 -10.54
CA CYS A 138 3.13 -1.86 -10.48
C CYS A 138 3.10 -2.81 -9.28
N LEU A 139 1.94 -2.92 -8.64
CA LEU A 139 1.67 -3.94 -7.63
C LEU A 139 1.21 -5.21 -8.33
N HIS A 140 1.94 -6.30 -8.16
CA HIS A 140 1.63 -7.60 -8.72
C HIS A 140 1.26 -8.59 -7.62
N PHE A 141 0.36 -9.50 -7.92
CA PHE A 141 0.01 -10.65 -7.08
C PHE A 141 0.39 -11.93 -7.82
N ILE A 142 0.92 -12.92 -7.09
CA ILE A 142 1.35 -14.19 -7.63
C ILE A 142 0.76 -15.35 -6.81
N ASP A 143 0.31 -16.38 -7.51
CA ASP A 143 -0.21 -17.61 -6.90
C ASP A 143 0.92 -18.55 -6.41
N GLY A 144 0.53 -19.70 -5.85
CA GLY A 144 1.47 -20.73 -5.39
C GLY A 144 2.32 -21.34 -6.51
N ASP A 145 1.85 -21.29 -7.76
CA ASP A 145 2.56 -21.75 -8.95
C ASP A 145 3.40 -20.64 -9.59
N ARG A 146 3.41 -19.46 -8.95
CA ARG A 146 4.20 -18.29 -9.33
C ARG A 146 3.71 -17.57 -10.60
N ASN A 147 2.46 -17.77 -10.98
CA ASN A 147 1.86 -17.00 -12.06
C ASN A 147 1.34 -15.66 -11.53
N ILE A 148 1.45 -14.61 -12.33
CA ILE A 148 0.82 -13.32 -12.01
C ILE A 148 -0.68 -13.46 -12.14
N THR A 149 -1.39 -13.33 -11.03
CA THR A 149 -2.86 -13.39 -10.96
C THR A 149 -3.50 -12.01 -11.16
N HIS A 150 -2.87 -10.97 -10.60
CA HIS A 150 -3.36 -9.61 -10.72
C HIS A 150 -2.21 -8.63 -10.86
N LYS A 151 -2.47 -7.52 -11.55
CA LYS A 151 -1.57 -6.38 -11.71
C LYS A 151 -2.34 -5.08 -11.55
N LEU A 152 -1.92 -4.25 -10.60
CA LEU A 152 -2.54 -2.97 -10.30
C LEU A 152 -1.53 -1.85 -10.52
N LEU A 153 -1.89 -0.88 -11.38
CA LEU A 153 -1.08 0.31 -11.58
C LEU A 153 -1.25 1.27 -10.40
N PRO A 154 -0.21 2.01 -9.99
CA PRO A 154 -0.30 2.95 -8.87
C PRO A 154 -0.97 4.27 -9.29
N LYS A 155 -2.20 4.22 -9.82
CA LYS A 155 -2.94 5.38 -10.35
C LYS A 155 -3.16 6.44 -9.28
N PHE A 156 -3.03 7.70 -9.68
CA PHE A 156 -3.29 8.84 -8.79
C PHE A 156 -4.70 8.78 -8.20
N ASN A 157 -4.83 9.06 -6.91
CA ASN A 157 -6.08 9.03 -6.16
C ASN A 157 -6.80 7.67 -6.25
N SER A 158 -6.06 6.57 -6.25
CA SER A 158 -6.64 5.23 -6.18
C SER A 158 -6.28 4.53 -4.87
N LEU A 159 -7.21 3.74 -4.36
CA LEU A 159 -7.01 2.84 -3.22
C LEU A 159 -6.90 1.40 -3.72
N ASN A 160 -5.77 0.76 -3.45
CA ASN A 160 -5.66 -0.70 -3.52
C ASN A 160 -5.90 -1.27 -2.12
N ILE A 161 -6.74 -2.29 -2.03
CA ILE A 161 -7.02 -3.00 -0.79
C ILE A 161 -7.11 -4.50 -1.10
N PHE A 162 -6.57 -5.35 -0.20
CA PHE A 162 -6.57 -6.79 -0.36
C PHE A 162 -6.55 -7.51 0.99
N ASP A 163 -7.19 -8.68 1.04
CA ASP A 163 -7.23 -9.55 2.22
C ASP A 163 -5.87 -10.23 2.41
N VAL A 164 -5.27 -10.09 3.60
CA VAL A 164 -3.96 -10.68 3.92
C VAL A 164 -4.08 -11.99 4.69
N VAL A 165 -5.28 -12.37 5.13
CA VAL A 165 -5.54 -13.59 5.90
C VAL A 165 -5.93 -14.74 4.98
N ASN A 166 -6.88 -14.46 4.07
CA ASN A 166 -7.48 -15.50 3.23
C ASN A 166 -6.72 -15.69 1.90
N THR A 167 -6.02 -14.67 1.43
CA THR A 167 -5.17 -14.82 0.24
C THR A 167 -3.92 -15.61 0.56
N LYS A 168 -3.62 -16.60 -0.29
CA LYS A 168 -2.33 -17.30 -0.29
C LYS A 168 -1.33 -16.64 -1.24
N ASP A 169 -1.78 -15.64 -1.97
CA ASP A 169 -0.99 -14.96 -2.97
C ASP A 169 0.05 -14.06 -2.30
N MET A 170 1.27 -14.17 -2.77
CA MET A 170 2.29 -13.18 -2.47
C MET A 170 2.10 -11.97 -3.38
N HIS A 171 2.61 -10.81 -2.95
CA HIS A 171 2.60 -9.62 -3.76
C HIS A 171 3.96 -8.93 -3.77
N PHE A 172 4.20 -8.12 -4.81
CA PHE A 172 5.45 -7.39 -4.98
C PHE A 172 5.23 -6.08 -5.74
N VAL A 173 6.17 -5.16 -5.61
CA VAL A 173 6.22 -3.94 -6.42
C VAL A 173 7.38 -4.07 -7.41
N SER A 174 7.07 -4.02 -8.71
CA SER A 174 8.09 -4.08 -9.75
C SER A 174 9.04 -2.88 -9.68
N GLU A 175 10.28 -3.11 -10.08
CA GLU A 175 11.31 -2.08 -10.10
C GLU A 175 10.89 -0.87 -10.95
N ILE A 176 11.20 0.33 -10.47
CA ILE A 176 11.09 1.57 -11.24
C ILE A 176 12.24 1.62 -12.24
N THR A 177 11.92 1.77 -13.51
CA THR A 177 12.91 1.76 -14.61
C THR A 177 13.11 3.14 -15.26
N ASP A 178 12.26 4.11 -14.96
CA ASP A 178 12.30 5.46 -15.52
C ASP A 178 12.92 6.43 -14.49
N PRO A 179 13.98 7.21 -14.85
CA PRO A 179 14.67 8.08 -13.91
C PRO A 179 13.84 9.28 -13.44
N ASP A 180 12.87 9.72 -14.23
CA ASP A 180 12.01 10.87 -13.92
C ASP A 180 10.71 10.47 -13.20
N TYR A 181 10.45 9.16 -13.08
CA TYR A 181 9.25 8.64 -12.48
C TYR A 181 9.39 8.47 -10.97
N LYS A 182 8.38 8.94 -10.25
CA LYS A 182 8.28 8.79 -8.79
C LYS A 182 6.94 8.17 -8.43
N ARG A 183 6.97 7.03 -7.76
CA ARG A 183 5.77 6.40 -7.21
C ARG A 183 5.63 6.80 -5.74
N TYR A 184 4.50 7.42 -5.40
CA TYR A 184 4.13 7.77 -4.04
C TYR A 184 2.92 7.00 -3.57
N SER A 185 2.92 6.55 -2.31
CA SER A 185 1.74 5.98 -1.68
C SER A 185 1.76 6.14 -0.16
N ILE A 186 0.56 6.15 0.44
CA ILE A 186 0.37 5.94 1.87
C ILE A 186 -0.06 4.49 2.04
N CYS A 187 0.72 3.71 2.79
CA CYS A 187 0.53 2.29 2.97
C CYS A 187 0.24 1.97 4.44
N GLY A 188 -0.43 0.86 4.68
CA GLY A 188 -0.66 0.36 6.03
C GLY A 188 -1.54 -0.87 6.03
N TRP A 189 -1.92 -1.28 7.23
CA TRP A 189 -2.77 -2.44 7.44
C TRP A 189 -4.02 -2.05 8.21
N ILE A 190 -5.09 -2.77 7.97
CA ILE A 190 -6.36 -2.65 8.65
C ILE A 190 -6.47 -3.85 9.59
N VAL A 191 -6.73 -3.56 10.86
CA VAL A 191 -6.94 -4.57 11.88
C VAL A 191 -8.39 -4.57 12.32
N GLU A 192 -8.90 -5.74 12.65
CA GLU A 192 -10.21 -5.92 13.25
C GLU A 192 -10.11 -5.59 14.75
N THR A 193 -10.93 -4.66 15.24
CA THR A 193 -10.98 -4.31 16.66
C THR A 193 -12.22 -4.91 17.30
N ASP A 194 -12.03 -5.62 18.42
CA ASP A 194 -13.15 -6.07 19.23
C ASP A 194 -13.98 -4.87 19.73
N SER A 195 -15.30 -4.97 19.67
CA SER A 195 -16.25 -3.96 20.14
C SER A 195 -16.03 -3.52 21.60
N LYS A 196 -15.31 -4.33 22.38
CA LYS A 196 -14.95 -4.06 23.78
C LYS A 196 -13.79 -3.07 23.96
N MET A 197 -12.97 -2.80 22.95
CA MET A 197 -11.86 -1.84 23.07
C MET A 197 -12.28 -0.38 22.90
N LYS A 198 -13.38 -0.10 22.22
CA LYS A 198 -13.89 1.30 22.04
C LYS A 198 -14.36 1.97 23.32
N SER A 199 -14.69 1.23 24.37
CA SER A 199 -15.11 1.81 25.66
C SER A 199 -13.98 2.37 26.52
N LYS A 200 -12.71 2.13 26.17
CA LYS A 200 -11.54 2.61 26.94
C LYS A 200 -10.81 3.81 26.33
N SER A 201 -11.06 4.14 25.06
CA SER A 201 -10.37 5.26 24.39
C SER A 201 -11.16 6.57 24.36
N THR A 202 -12.34 6.61 25.00
CA THR A 202 -13.17 7.83 25.09
C THR A 202 -12.97 8.59 26.43
N LEU A 203 -11.99 8.20 27.22
CA LEU A 203 -11.65 8.85 28.49
C LEU A 203 -10.14 9.11 28.56
N ILE A 204 -9.64 10.03 27.76
CA ILE A 204 -8.47 10.88 28.10
C ILE A 204 -8.62 12.18 27.31
#